data_e0465b7bac29b695d48880a222e208f0
#
_entry.id   e0465b7bac29b695d48880a222e208f0
#
_cell.length_a   1.000
_cell.length_b   1.000
_cell.length_c   1.000
_cell.angle_alpha   90.00
_cell.angle_beta   90.00
_cell.angle_gamma   90.00
#
_symmetry.space_group_name_H-M   'P 1'
#
loop_
_entity.id
_entity.type
_entity.pdbx_description
1 polymer ?
#
loop_
_entity_poly.entity_id
_entity_poly.type
_entity_poly.pdbx_seq_one_letter_code
_entity_poly.pdbx_strand_id
1 'polypeptide(L)'
;MLRHPRLNEVVATDTYFSSARSIEGYHCAQVFFGLTSRRITVIGMRSKAEFPEAYQDFMRKRGIPHTLRRDNAGEETSEEVMKLNRDYVVADEFTEPHCPWQNPAEGGGVKFLKAHAEVLMNRSGCPDYLWYLCHEYICAVHECCANEHINWETPIQKSGEGTPDISHILAFRWYEPVLYLNPDASHPKTKEEPGYFVGFG
;
A
#
# COMPACT_ATOMS: atom_id res chain seq x y z
N MET A 1 19.10 12.33 -14.90
CA MET A 1 18.03 11.34 -15.12
C MET A 1 17.95 10.48 -13.87
N LEU A 2 16.90 10.60 -13.06
CA LEU A 2 16.67 9.74 -11.90
C LEU A 2 16.40 8.34 -12.43
N ARG A 3 17.26 7.38 -12.11
CA ARG A 3 17.07 5.97 -12.47
C ARG A 3 16.18 5.34 -11.39
N HIS A 4 14.95 5.04 -11.73
CA HIS A 4 14.12 4.20 -10.87
C HIS A 4 14.67 2.76 -10.87
N PRO A 5 14.75 2.09 -9.73
CA PRO A 5 15.16 0.70 -9.67
C PRO A 5 14.19 -0.17 -10.46
N ARG A 6 14.68 -1.27 -11.03
CA ARG A 6 13.85 -2.28 -11.71
C ARG A 6 13.46 -3.36 -10.70
N LEU A 7 12.17 -3.67 -10.65
CA LEU A 7 11.67 -4.84 -9.93
C LEU A 7 11.67 -6.03 -10.89
N ASN A 8 12.39 -7.09 -10.55
CA ASN A 8 12.42 -8.32 -11.35
C ASN A 8 11.25 -9.23 -11.02
N GLU A 9 10.05 -8.66 -10.94
CA GLU A 9 8.85 -9.41 -10.63
C GLU A 9 7.63 -8.91 -11.40
N VAL A 10 6.63 -9.78 -11.46
CA VAL A 10 5.28 -9.42 -11.88
C VAL A 10 4.60 -8.73 -10.70
N VAL A 11 4.02 -7.58 -10.95
CA VAL A 11 3.18 -6.87 -9.98
C VAL A 11 1.73 -6.95 -10.46
N ALA A 12 0.87 -7.55 -9.66
CA ALA A 12 -0.57 -7.52 -9.90
C ALA A 12 -1.19 -6.30 -9.24
N THR A 13 -2.25 -5.77 -9.84
CA THR A 13 -2.93 -4.60 -9.30
C THR A 13 -4.44 -4.76 -9.31
N ASP A 14 -5.11 -4.10 -8.37
CA ASP A 14 -6.56 -4.11 -8.24
C ASP A 14 -7.04 -2.88 -7.46
N THR A 15 -8.23 -2.37 -7.85
CA THR A 15 -8.84 -1.20 -7.20
C THR A 15 -9.93 -1.66 -6.23
N TYR A 16 -9.95 -1.10 -5.03
CA TYR A 16 -11.05 -1.30 -4.11
C TYR A 16 -11.60 0.04 -3.59
N PHE A 17 -12.87 0.03 -3.20
CA PHE A 17 -13.58 1.18 -2.70
C PHE A 17 -13.82 1.06 -1.20
N SER A 18 -13.81 2.23 -0.53
CA SER A 18 -14.26 2.38 0.85
C SER A 18 -15.62 3.06 0.88
N SER A 19 -16.45 2.70 1.87
CA SER A 19 -17.71 3.39 2.15
C SER A 19 -17.52 4.75 2.81
N ALA A 20 -16.37 4.95 3.48
CA ALA A 20 -16.00 6.20 4.13
C ALA A 20 -14.94 6.93 3.30
N ARG A 21 -15.02 8.25 3.27
CA ARG A 21 -13.94 9.09 2.73
C ARG A 21 -12.81 9.15 3.74
N SER A 22 -11.55 8.98 3.28
CA SER A 22 -10.40 9.07 4.18
C SER A 22 -10.13 10.52 4.63
N ILE A 23 -9.32 10.68 5.67
CA ILE A 23 -8.92 12.02 6.15
C ILE A 23 -8.17 12.80 5.06
N GLU A 24 -7.43 12.11 4.17
CA GLU A 24 -6.74 12.69 3.02
C GLU A 24 -7.71 12.97 1.84
N GLY A 25 -8.94 12.50 1.95
CA GLY A 25 -9.96 12.72 0.93
C GLY A 25 -10.12 11.59 -0.08
N TYR A 26 -9.51 10.42 0.14
CA TYR A 26 -9.63 9.28 -0.78
C TYR A 26 -10.96 8.55 -0.63
N HIS A 27 -11.48 8.03 -1.75
CA HIS A 27 -12.68 7.20 -1.81
C HIS A 27 -12.36 5.75 -2.18
N CYS A 28 -11.24 5.54 -2.81
CA CYS A 28 -10.74 4.24 -3.23
C CYS A 28 -9.23 4.18 -3.07
N ALA A 29 -8.66 3.01 -3.23
CA ALA A 29 -7.22 2.86 -3.29
C ALA A 29 -6.84 1.77 -4.29
N GLN A 30 -5.67 1.93 -4.89
CA GLN A 30 -5.03 0.94 -5.73
C GLN A 30 -4.09 0.10 -4.89
N VAL A 31 -4.24 -1.20 -4.99
CA VAL A 31 -3.31 -2.17 -4.42
C VAL A 31 -2.36 -2.65 -5.50
N PHE A 32 -1.09 -2.65 -5.19
CA PHE A 32 -0.02 -3.27 -6.00
C PHE A 32 0.56 -4.42 -5.19
N PHE A 33 0.52 -5.62 -5.75
CA PHE A 33 0.94 -6.84 -5.10
C PHE A 33 2.07 -7.52 -5.88
N GLY A 34 3.25 -7.58 -5.30
CA GLY A 34 4.41 -8.27 -5.87
C GLY A 34 4.25 -9.79 -5.77
N LEU A 35 4.24 -10.50 -6.91
CA LEU A 35 3.99 -11.95 -6.92
C LEU A 35 5.13 -12.73 -6.28
N THR A 36 6.36 -12.28 -6.46
CA THR A 36 7.57 -12.95 -5.95
C THR A 36 7.89 -12.52 -4.53
N SER A 37 7.88 -11.20 -4.29
CA SER A 37 8.23 -10.63 -2.99
C SER A 37 7.11 -10.71 -1.96
N ARG A 38 5.85 -10.83 -2.41
CA ARG A 38 4.64 -10.72 -1.59
C ARG A 38 4.45 -9.34 -0.95
N ARG A 39 5.18 -8.32 -1.42
CA ARG A 39 4.99 -6.95 -0.97
C ARG A 39 3.63 -6.42 -1.38
N ILE A 40 3.00 -5.71 -0.45
CA ILE A 40 1.75 -5.01 -0.69
C ILE A 40 2.03 -3.52 -0.62
N THR A 41 1.61 -2.78 -1.63
CA THR A 41 1.66 -1.32 -1.62
C THR A 41 0.28 -0.79 -1.92
N VAL A 42 -0.21 0.11 -1.08
CA VAL A 42 -1.50 0.77 -1.27
C VAL A 42 -1.26 2.23 -1.62
N ILE A 43 -2.03 2.74 -2.57
CA ILE A 43 -2.01 4.15 -2.97
C ILE A 43 -3.44 4.66 -3.02
N GLY A 44 -3.72 5.70 -2.24
CA GLY A 44 -5.03 6.31 -2.15
C GLY A 44 -5.39 7.09 -3.41
N MET A 45 -6.66 7.01 -3.82
CA MET A 45 -7.21 7.72 -4.96
C MET A 45 -8.56 8.32 -4.60
N ARG A 46 -8.87 9.48 -5.18
CA ARG A 46 -10.20 10.10 -5.08
C ARG A 46 -11.18 9.50 -6.07
N SER A 47 -10.66 8.99 -7.19
CA SER A 47 -11.42 8.30 -8.21
C SER A 47 -10.54 7.30 -8.95
N LYS A 48 -11.14 6.33 -9.63
CA LYS A 48 -10.41 5.40 -10.49
C LYS A 48 -9.61 6.08 -11.62
N ALA A 49 -10.04 7.25 -12.05
CA ALA A 49 -9.35 8.00 -13.09
C ALA A 49 -7.93 8.43 -12.70
N GLU A 50 -7.62 8.44 -11.39
CA GLU A 50 -6.27 8.74 -10.87
C GLU A 50 -5.32 7.52 -10.91
N PHE A 51 -5.72 6.40 -11.54
CA PHE A 51 -4.86 5.22 -11.65
C PHE A 51 -3.49 5.50 -12.30
N PRO A 52 -3.38 6.28 -13.40
CA PRO A 52 -2.06 6.58 -13.99
C PRO A 52 -1.10 7.26 -13.01
N GLU A 53 -1.60 8.20 -12.21
CA GLU A 53 -0.81 8.91 -11.18
C GLU A 53 -0.44 7.95 -10.04
N ALA A 54 -1.38 7.14 -9.56
CA ALA A 54 -1.13 6.14 -8.53
C ALA A 54 -0.08 5.12 -8.99
N TYR A 55 -0.10 4.74 -10.26
CA TYR A 55 0.91 3.85 -10.83
C TYR A 55 2.30 4.52 -10.91
N GLN A 56 2.36 5.80 -11.27
CA GLN A 56 3.62 6.56 -11.23
C GLN A 56 4.17 6.67 -9.80
N ASP A 57 3.29 6.90 -8.81
CA ASP A 57 3.69 6.97 -7.41
C ASP A 57 4.20 5.61 -6.89
N PHE A 58 3.55 4.51 -7.30
CA PHE A 58 4.08 3.17 -7.06
C PHE A 58 5.50 3.01 -7.63
N MET A 59 5.70 3.38 -8.90
CA MET A 59 7.03 3.28 -9.53
C MET A 59 8.09 4.12 -8.84
N ARG A 60 7.72 5.30 -8.31
CA ARG A 60 8.64 6.13 -7.51
C ARG A 60 8.97 5.50 -6.18
N LYS A 61 7.96 4.94 -5.50
CA LYS A 61 8.08 4.38 -4.14
C LYS A 61 8.81 3.04 -4.12
N ARG A 62 8.61 2.20 -5.13
CA ARG A 62 9.07 0.81 -5.15
C ARG A 62 10.03 0.49 -6.28
N GLY A 63 9.80 1.05 -7.43
CA GLY A 63 10.53 0.76 -8.65
C GLY A 63 9.62 0.31 -9.79
N ILE A 64 10.21 0.13 -10.96
CA ILE A 64 9.51 -0.21 -12.19
C ILE A 64 9.32 -1.73 -12.25
N PRO A 65 8.09 -2.27 -12.31
CA PRO A 65 7.86 -3.70 -12.41
C PRO A 65 8.37 -4.26 -13.75
N HIS A 66 8.71 -5.55 -13.77
CA HIS A 66 8.98 -6.25 -15.03
C HIS A 66 7.70 -6.39 -15.86
N THR A 67 6.62 -6.77 -15.19
CA THR A 67 5.31 -6.97 -15.80
C THR A 67 4.24 -6.40 -14.86
N LEU A 68 3.27 -5.69 -15.43
CA LEU A 68 2.06 -5.24 -14.73
C LEU A 68 0.91 -6.18 -15.11
N ARG A 69 0.38 -6.92 -14.11
CA ARG A 69 -0.82 -7.74 -14.27
C ARG A 69 -2.03 -7.01 -13.72
N ARG A 70 -3.05 -6.85 -14.54
CA ARG A 70 -4.25 -6.06 -14.22
C ARG A 70 -5.50 -6.71 -14.81
N ASP A 71 -6.66 -6.28 -14.36
CA ASP A 71 -7.90 -6.63 -15.02
C ASP A 71 -8.06 -5.77 -16.29
N ASN A 72 -9.07 -6.10 -17.09
CA ASN A 72 -9.34 -5.38 -18.33
C ASN A 72 -10.28 -4.17 -18.10
N ALA A 73 -10.22 -3.52 -16.94
CA ALA A 73 -10.98 -2.32 -16.64
C ALA A 73 -10.50 -1.14 -17.50
N GLY A 74 -11.44 -0.32 -17.94
CA GLY A 74 -11.16 0.78 -18.90
C GLY A 74 -10.13 1.78 -18.40
N GLU A 75 -10.13 2.10 -17.12
CA GLU A 75 -9.20 3.06 -16.52
C GLU A 75 -7.77 2.50 -16.47
N GLU A 76 -7.65 1.20 -16.20
CA GLU A 76 -6.36 0.52 -16.17
C GLU A 76 -5.79 0.28 -17.58
N THR A 77 -6.64 0.34 -18.62
CA THR A 77 -6.24 0.21 -20.03
C THR A 77 -6.13 1.55 -20.76
N SER A 78 -6.13 2.67 -20.02
CA SER A 78 -6.04 4.00 -20.61
C SER A 78 -4.78 4.20 -21.46
N GLU A 79 -4.85 5.11 -22.44
CA GLU A 79 -3.70 5.45 -23.28
C GLU A 79 -2.49 5.94 -22.47
N GLU A 80 -2.73 6.60 -21.34
CA GLU A 80 -1.69 7.08 -20.44
C GLU A 80 -0.92 5.92 -19.79
N VAL A 81 -1.62 4.89 -19.32
CA VAL A 81 -0.97 3.71 -18.73
C VAL A 81 -0.21 2.93 -19.79
N MET A 82 -0.79 2.77 -21.00
CA MET A 82 -0.07 2.11 -22.11
C MET A 82 1.16 2.89 -22.53
N LYS A 83 1.13 4.23 -22.46
CA LYS A 83 2.28 5.08 -22.72
C LYS A 83 3.35 4.88 -21.63
N LEU A 84 2.96 4.89 -20.34
CA LEU A 84 3.87 4.63 -19.24
C LEU A 84 4.58 3.27 -19.40
N ASN A 85 3.83 2.22 -19.71
CA ASN A 85 4.38 0.89 -19.90
C ASN A 85 5.36 0.82 -21.07
N ARG A 86 5.09 1.53 -22.17
CA ARG A 86 6.04 1.66 -23.30
C ARG A 86 7.29 2.44 -22.93
N ASP A 87 7.12 3.59 -22.26
CA ASP A 87 8.23 4.48 -21.90
C ASP A 87 9.18 3.82 -20.90
N TYR A 88 8.66 3.00 -20.01
CA TYR A 88 9.41 2.26 -19.00
C TYR A 88 9.68 0.79 -19.35
N VAL A 89 9.27 0.34 -20.52
CA VAL A 89 9.46 -1.06 -21.00
C VAL A 89 8.90 -2.06 -19.98
N VAL A 90 7.67 -1.87 -19.57
CA VAL A 90 6.90 -2.78 -18.71
C VAL A 90 6.02 -3.66 -19.59
N ALA A 91 6.05 -4.98 -19.38
CA ALA A 91 5.16 -5.89 -20.07
C ALA A 91 3.74 -5.82 -19.45
N ASP A 92 2.72 -5.89 -20.31
CA ASP A 92 1.30 -5.96 -19.87
C ASP A 92 0.80 -7.39 -19.85
N GLU A 93 0.16 -7.77 -18.76
CA GLU A 93 -0.63 -9.01 -18.65
C GLU A 93 -2.04 -8.67 -18.21
N PHE A 94 -3.03 -9.26 -18.89
CA PHE A 94 -4.44 -9.09 -18.56
C PHE A 94 -5.02 -10.39 -18.03
N THR A 95 -5.82 -10.31 -16.97
CA THR A 95 -6.63 -11.43 -16.50
C THR A 95 -7.82 -11.63 -17.42
N GLU A 96 -8.29 -12.87 -17.54
CA GLU A 96 -9.48 -13.16 -18.32
C GLU A 96 -10.72 -12.54 -17.69
N PRO A 97 -11.67 -12.03 -18.49
CA PRO A 97 -12.92 -11.51 -17.98
C PRO A 97 -13.64 -12.57 -17.12
N HIS A 98 -14.21 -12.15 -16.00
CA HIS A 98 -14.94 -13.02 -15.05
C HIS A 98 -14.11 -14.10 -14.36
N CYS A 99 -12.78 -13.95 -14.35
CA CYS A 99 -11.86 -14.87 -13.65
C CYS A 99 -11.11 -14.15 -12.51
N PRO A 100 -11.79 -13.64 -11.46
CA PRO A 100 -11.16 -12.86 -10.38
C PRO A 100 -10.09 -13.64 -9.61
N TRP A 101 -10.19 -14.99 -9.60
CA TRP A 101 -9.15 -15.85 -8.99
C TRP A 101 -7.81 -15.83 -9.73
N GLN A 102 -7.76 -15.33 -10.97
CA GLN A 102 -6.53 -15.13 -11.73
C GLN A 102 -5.79 -13.85 -11.32
N ASN A 103 -6.46 -12.93 -10.59
CA ASN A 103 -5.82 -11.71 -10.10
C ASN A 103 -5.31 -11.91 -8.66
N PRO A 104 -3.99 -12.15 -8.47
CA PRO A 104 -3.42 -12.30 -7.13
C PRO A 104 -3.55 -11.07 -6.25
N ALA A 105 -3.72 -9.88 -6.83
CA ALA A 105 -3.92 -8.64 -6.07
C ALA A 105 -5.25 -8.65 -5.31
N GLU A 106 -6.32 -9.25 -5.86
CA GLU A 106 -7.59 -9.39 -5.15
C GLU A 106 -7.45 -10.30 -3.90
N GLY A 107 -6.88 -11.51 -4.09
CA GLY A 107 -6.75 -12.49 -3.01
C GLY A 107 -5.66 -12.15 -2.00
N GLY A 108 -4.45 -11.89 -2.48
CA GLY A 108 -3.25 -11.67 -1.66
C GLY A 108 -3.09 -10.23 -1.18
N GLY A 109 -3.70 -9.26 -1.85
CA GLY A 109 -3.63 -7.84 -1.51
C GLY A 109 -4.91 -7.33 -0.87
N VAL A 110 -5.96 -7.14 -1.67
CA VAL A 110 -7.22 -6.49 -1.24
C VAL A 110 -7.91 -7.22 -0.09
N LYS A 111 -8.12 -8.54 -0.22
CA LYS A 111 -8.76 -9.34 0.84
C LYS A 111 -7.94 -9.34 2.12
N PHE A 112 -6.62 -9.46 2.01
CA PHE A 112 -5.71 -9.38 3.15
C PHE A 112 -5.85 -8.04 3.87
N LEU A 113 -5.75 -6.92 3.15
CA LEU A 113 -5.86 -5.58 3.76
C LEU A 113 -7.22 -5.37 4.42
N LYS A 114 -8.32 -5.70 3.75
CA LYS A 114 -9.67 -5.54 4.32
C LYS A 114 -9.87 -6.35 5.59
N ALA A 115 -9.45 -7.62 5.59
CA ALA A 115 -9.63 -8.49 6.75
C ALA A 115 -8.83 -8.00 7.98
N HIS A 116 -7.59 -7.54 7.77
CA HIS A 116 -6.76 -7.02 8.86
C HIS A 116 -7.22 -5.65 9.34
N ALA A 117 -7.64 -4.77 8.42
CA ALA A 117 -8.18 -3.46 8.77
C ALA A 117 -9.48 -3.58 9.58
N GLU A 118 -10.40 -4.46 9.18
CA GLU A 118 -11.61 -4.73 9.94
C GLU A 118 -11.30 -5.10 11.40
N VAL A 119 -10.36 -6.01 11.61
CA VAL A 119 -9.95 -6.41 12.96
C VAL A 119 -9.30 -5.26 13.73
N LEU A 120 -8.37 -4.54 13.11
CA LEU A 120 -7.64 -3.45 13.78
C LEU A 120 -8.56 -2.27 14.11
N MET A 121 -9.37 -1.83 13.16
CA MET A 121 -10.28 -0.70 13.33
C MET A 121 -11.36 -1.01 14.36
N ASN A 122 -11.98 -2.20 14.30
CA ASN A 122 -13.00 -2.61 15.28
C ASN A 122 -12.43 -2.73 16.69
N ARG A 123 -11.22 -3.29 16.85
CA ARG A 123 -10.60 -3.45 18.19
C ARG A 123 -10.10 -2.14 18.77
N SER A 124 -9.61 -1.23 17.96
CA SER A 124 -9.11 0.06 18.41
C SER A 124 -10.20 1.11 18.60
N GLY A 125 -11.37 0.92 17.97
CA GLY A 125 -12.45 1.91 17.95
C GLY A 125 -12.06 3.19 17.20
N CYS A 126 -11.09 3.12 16.29
CA CYS A 126 -10.68 4.28 15.52
C CYS A 126 -11.78 4.70 14.52
N PRO A 127 -11.88 5.98 14.18
CA PRO A 127 -12.85 6.47 13.20
C PRO A 127 -12.66 5.90 11.81
N ASP A 128 -13.78 5.67 11.10
CA ASP A 128 -13.76 5.06 9.75
C ASP A 128 -12.93 5.86 8.73
N TYR A 129 -12.83 7.18 8.88
CA TYR A 129 -12.04 8.03 7.97
C TYR A 129 -10.52 7.78 8.06
N LEU A 130 -10.05 6.96 9.01
CA LEU A 130 -8.65 6.54 9.13
C LEU A 130 -8.33 5.24 8.36
N TRP A 131 -9.29 4.71 7.60
CA TRP A 131 -9.14 3.45 6.89
C TRP A 131 -7.89 3.37 6.01
N TYR A 132 -7.54 4.46 5.32
CA TYR A 132 -6.39 4.48 4.42
C TYR A 132 -5.07 4.41 5.20
N LEU A 133 -4.92 5.19 6.26
CA LEU A 133 -3.75 5.13 7.15
C LEU A 133 -3.63 3.74 7.82
N CYS A 134 -4.77 3.12 8.18
CA CYS A 134 -4.78 1.75 8.69
C CYS A 134 -4.22 0.76 7.67
N HIS A 135 -4.57 0.90 6.39
CA HIS A 135 -4.03 0.04 5.34
C HIS A 135 -2.53 0.28 5.13
N GLU A 136 -2.04 1.53 5.18
CA GLU A 136 -0.61 1.81 5.11
C GLU A 136 0.16 1.19 6.29
N TYR A 137 -0.40 1.30 7.51
CA TYR A 137 0.16 0.65 8.69
C TYR A 137 0.23 -0.88 8.53
N ILE A 138 -0.84 -1.51 8.02
CA ILE A 138 -0.86 -2.96 7.77
C ILE A 138 0.19 -3.34 6.73
N CYS A 139 0.35 -2.57 5.64
CA CYS A 139 1.40 -2.80 4.65
C CYS A 139 2.79 -2.76 5.28
N ALA A 140 3.08 -1.75 6.11
CA ALA A 140 4.37 -1.61 6.78
C ALA A 140 4.67 -2.80 7.71
N VAL A 141 3.69 -3.23 8.51
CA VAL A 141 3.82 -4.40 9.38
C VAL A 141 4.00 -5.68 8.56
N HIS A 142 3.17 -5.88 7.52
CA HIS A 142 3.24 -7.05 6.64
C HIS A 142 4.62 -7.21 6.00
N GLU A 143 5.23 -6.13 5.55
CA GLU A 143 6.55 -6.15 4.92
C GLU A 143 7.64 -6.69 5.83
N CYS A 144 7.46 -6.61 7.14
CA CYS A 144 8.39 -7.06 8.17
C CYS A 144 8.03 -8.43 8.78
N CYS A 145 6.90 -9.01 8.39
CA CYS A 145 6.46 -10.32 8.89
C CYS A 145 6.95 -11.46 8.01
N ALA A 146 7.40 -12.55 8.63
CA ALA A 146 7.75 -13.78 7.92
C ALA A 146 6.51 -14.38 7.23
N ASN A 147 6.68 -14.85 6.01
CA ASN A 147 5.59 -15.37 5.19
C ASN A 147 5.93 -16.77 4.65
N GLU A 148 5.05 -17.74 4.90
CA GLU A 148 5.24 -19.14 4.47
C GLU A 148 5.40 -19.30 2.94
N HIS A 149 4.70 -18.47 2.16
CA HIS A 149 4.75 -18.53 0.69
C HIS A 149 6.09 -18.09 0.10
N ILE A 150 6.97 -17.50 0.90
CA ILE A 150 8.32 -17.08 0.52
C ILE A 150 9.38 -17.69 1.44
N ASN A 151 9.15 -18.96 1.86
CA ASN A 151 10.06 -19.74 2.70
C ASN A 151 10.39 -19.07 4.05
N TRP A 152 9.42 -18.45 4.67
CA TRP A 152 9.53 -17.73 5.94
C TRP A 152 10.47 -16.51 5.91
N GLU A 153 10.88 -16.07 4.73
CA GLU A 153 11.48 -14.76 4.56
C GLU A 153 10.43 -13.66 4.79
N THR A 154 10.86 -12.44 5.09
CA THR A 154 9.98 -11.28 5.05
C THR A 154 9.89 -10.73 3.62
N PRO A 155 8.79 -10.05 3.23
CA PRO A 155 8.71 -9.39 1.93
C PRO A 155 9.87 -8.43 1.64
N ILE A 156 10.40 -7.72 2.64
CA ILE A 156 11.59 -6.87 2.51
C ILE A 156 12.83 -7.70 2.16
N GLN A 157 13.09 -8.79 2.88
CA GLN A 157 14.21 -9.70 2.56
C GLN A 157 14.10 -10.26 1.16
N LYS A 158 12.89 -10.68 0.77
CA LYS A 158 12.63 -11.24 -0.55
C LYS A 158 12.85 -10.25 -1.68
N SER A 159 12.64 -8.96 -1.42
CA SER A 159 12.96 -7.86 -2.36
C SER A 159 14.45 -7.56 -2.47
N GLY A 160 15.31 -8.17 -1.65
CA GLY A 160 16.75 -7.94 -1.66
C GLY A 160 17.22 -6.76 -0.79
N GLU A 161 16.36 -6.19 0.03
CA GLU A 161 16.69 -5.05 0.90
C GLU A 161 17.32 -5.47 2.24
N GLY A 162 17.53 -6.78 2.46
CA GLY A 162 18.11 -7.32 3.69
C GLY A 162 17.09 -7.53 4.81
N THR A 163 17.57 -7.79 6.02
CA THR A 163 16.70 -8.02 7.19
C THR A 163 16.17 -6.68 7.70
N PRO A 164 14.82 -6.52 7.83
CA PRO A 164 14.25 -5.27 8.30
C PRO A 164 14.57 -5.02 9.78
N ASP A 165 14.81 -3.75 10.13
CA ASP A 165 14.76 -3.31 11.53
C ASP A 165 13.30 -3.10 11.93
N ILE A 166 12.80 -3.94 12.84
CA ILE A 166 11.42 -3.90 13.33
C ILE A 166 11.24 -3.05 14.59
N SER A 167 12.30 -2.43 15.11
CA SER A 167 12.26 -1.68 16.37
C SER A 167 11.19 -0.60 16.38
N HIS A 168 11.02 0.12 15.26
CA HIS A 168 10.01 1.16 15.11
C HIS A 168 8.58 0.62 15.11
N ILE A 169 8.35 -0.60 14.55
CA ILE A 169 7.03 -1.25 14.51
C ILE A 169 6.59 -1.70 15.91
N LEU A 170 7.54 -2.06 16.75
CA LEU A 170 7.27 -2.51 18.12
C LEU A 170 7.05 -1.36 19.11
N ALA A 171 7.35 -0.12 18.72
CA ALA A 171 7.27 1.03 19.61
C ALA A 171 5.82 1.38 20.00
N PHE A 172 4.90 1.36 19.04
CA PHE A 172 3.50 1.74 19.24
C PHE A 172 2.55 0.80 18.50
N ARG A 173 1.36 0.62 19.07
CA ARG A 173 0.26 -0.10 18.43
C ARG A 173 -0.60 0.86 17.61
N TRP A 174 -1.29 0.32 16.61
CA TRP A 174 -2.29 1.08 15.86
C TRP A 174 -3.30 1.75 16.78
N TYR A 175 -3.50 3.06 16.59
CA TYR A 175 -4.43 3.91 17.32
C TYR A 175 -4.21 3.93 18.85
N GLU A 176 -2.98 3.72 19.29
CA GLU A 176 -2.59 3.83 20.70
C GLU A 176 -2.53 5.31 21.11
N PRO A 177 -3.08 5.69 22.28
CA PRO A 177 -2.92 7.05 22.81
C PRO A 177 -1.45 7.35 23.08
N VAL A 178 -0.96 8.44 22.56
CA VAL A 178 0.44 8.87 22.70
C VAL A 178 0.50 10.33 23.08
N LEU A 179 1.61 10.75 23.70
CA LEU A 179 1.95 12.16 23.86
C LEU A 179 3.00 12.49 22.79
N TYR A 180 2.72 13.49 21.97
CA TYR A 180 3.67 13.97 20.97
C TYR A 180 4.18 15.37 21.33
N LEU A 181 5.38 15.69 20.86
CA LEU A 181 5.96 17.01 21.04
C LEU A 181 5.51 17.96 19.92
N ASN A 182 4.75 18.99 20.30
CA ASN A 182 4.39 20.05 19.37
C ASN A 182 5.53 21.07 19.29
N PRO A 183 6.25 21.19 18.15
CA PRO A 183 7.37 22.12 18.01
C PRO A 183 6.96 23.60 18.10
N ASP A 184 5.71 23.90 17.76
CA ASP A 184 5.18 25.27 17.73
C ASP A 184 4.68 25.76 19.11
N ALA A 185 4.60 24.86 20.09
CA ALA A 185 4.18 25.23 21.43
C ALA A 185 5.29 26.02 22.16
N SER A 186 4.91 27.18 22.73
CA SER A 186 5.80 28.06 23.46
C SER A 186 5.38 28.20 24.92
N HIS A 187 6.38 28.45 25.79
CA HIS A 187 6.13 28.78 27.21
C HIS A 187 5.04 29.87 27.35
N PRO A 188 4.08 29.72 28.31
CA PRO A 188 4.03 28.75 29.42
C PRO A 188 3.31 27.40 29.10
N LYS A 189 2.90 27.19 27.85
CA LYS A 189 2.23 25.91 27.46
C LYS A 189 3.23 24.77 27.45
N THR A 190 2.77 23.59 27.84
CA THR A 190 3.55 22.35 27.63
C THR A 190 3.70 22.08 26.15
N LYS A 191 4.83 21.49 25.77
CA LYS A 191 5.04 21.02 24.40
C LYS A 191 4.42 19.64 24.14
N GLU A 192 4.02 18.96 25.19
CA GLU A 192 3.40 17.63 25.10
C GLU A 192 1.90 17.78 24.84
N GLU A 193 1.43 17.19 23.76
CA GLU A 193 0.01 17.17 23.41
C GLU A 193 -0.47 15.72 23.24
N PRO A 194 -1.71 15.39 23.62
CA PRO A 194 -2.25 14.07 23.41
C PRO A 194 -2.63 13.85 21.94
N GLY A 195 -2.37 12.66 21.45
CA GLY A 195 -2.74 12.23 20.12
C GLY A 195 -2.89 10.72 20.03
N TYR A 196 -3.05 10.21 18.83
CA TYR A 196 -3.11 8.78 18.55
C TYR A 196 -2.09 8.41 17.50
N PHE A 197 -1.43 7.26 17.70
CA PHE A 197 -0.50 6.74 16.72
C PHE A 197 -1.26 6.12 15.53
N VAL A 198 -1.04 6.65 14.32
CA VAL A 198 -1.75 6.23 13.10
C VAL A 198 -0.83 5.70 12.00
N GLY A 199 0.42 5.42 12.31
CA GLY A 199 1.35 4.80 11.36
C GLY A 199 2.72 5.45 11.34
N PHE A 200 3.50 5.02 10.36
CA PHE A 200 4.89 5.44 10.14
C PHE A 200 4.92 6.41 8.95
N GLY A 201 5.58 7.54 9.10
CA GLY A 201 5.80 8.53 8.05
C GLY A 201 7.04 8.23 7.19
#